data_1ae2f15b1ab6138e6b79e159a90928fd
#
_entry.id   1ae2f15b1ab6138e6b79e159a90928fd
#
_cell.length_a   1.000
_cell.length_b   1.000
_cell.length_c   1.000
_cell.angle_alpha   90.00
_cell.angle_beta   90.00
_cell.angle_gamma   90.00
#
_symmetry.space_group_name_H-M   'P 1'
#
loop_
_entity.id
_entity.type
_entity.pdbx_description
1 polymer ?
#
loop_
_entity_poly.entity_id
_entity_poly.type
_entity_poly.pdbx_seq_one_letter_code
_entity_poly.pdbx_strand_id
1 'polypeptide(L)'
;LGAFTSAFAAFAGLTTFVERPAVAQAWQCKAPANLARPVIELPKKSDIRRTPVDAYMLALSWSRERCRTGGKDPDNRLQCDGSIGDFGFIVHGLWPEAKGPDYPQYCKKAGVLSRKVIADNICMTPSVQLLQHEWAKHGTCMTKDPDRYFQAAQTLYRAAPKLDMDALSREG
;
A
#
# COMPACT_ATOMS: atom_id res chain seq x y z
N LEU A 1 36.14 67.01 -2.39
CA LEU A 1 36.56 65.60 -2.23
C LEU A 1 35.56 64.93 -1.31
N GLY A 2 34.52 64.33 -1.88
CA GLY A 2 33.54 63.55 -1.16
C GLY A 2 33.64 62.09 -1.58
N ALA A 3 33.92 61.20 -0.62
CA ALA A 3 33.99 59.76 -0.83
C ALA A 3 32.56 59.18 -0.65
N PHE A 4 32.05 58.56 -1.72
CA PHE A 4 30.82 57.74 -1.66
C PHE A 4 31.20 56.31 -1.29
N THR A 5 30.82 55.88 -0.09
CA THR A 5 30.89 54.49 0.32
C THR A 5 29.57 53.78 -0.02
N SER A 6 29.61 52.91 -1.04
CA SER A 6 28.48 52.05 -1.40
C SER A 6 28.48 50.85 -0.48
N ALA A 7 27.42 50.72 0.36
CA ALA A 7 27.17 49.52 1.16
C ALA A 7 26.45 48.46 0.30
N PHE A 8 27.11 47.36 0.02
CA PHE A 8 26.47 46.18 -0.57
C PHE A 8 25.78 45.39 0.53
N ALA A 9 24.45 45.38 0.50
CA ALA A 9 23.63 44.50 1.34
C ALA A 9 23.58 43.11 0.67
N ALA A 10 24.25 42.14 1.29
CA ALA A 10 24.17 40.74 0.90
C ALA A 10 22.84 40.15 1.42
N PHE A 11 21.91 39.91 0.52
CA PHE A 11 20.71 39.12 0.82
C PHE A 11 21.12 37.65 0.86
N ALA A 12 21.28 37.10 2.07
CA ALA A 12 21.37 35.67 2.28
C ALA A 12 19.96 35.09 2.17
N GLY A 13 19.60 34.60 0.99
CA GLY A 13 18.35 33.85 0.78
C GLY A 13 18.42 32.53 1.55
N LEU A 14 17.68 32.44 2.67
CA LEU A 14 17.38 31.17 3.32
C LEU A 14 16.47 30.37 2.37
N THR A 15 17.05 29.46 1.59
CA THR A 15 16.29 28.40 0.93
C THR A 15 15.87 27.40 1.99
N THR A 16 14.65 27.55 2.52
CA THR A 16 14.03 26.49 3.31
C THR A 16 13.79 25.30 2.40
N PHE A 17 14.66 24.29 2.51
CA PHE A 17 14.35 22.97 1.97
C PHE A 17 13.11 22.46 2.71
N VAL A 18 11.93 22.57 2.09
CA VAL A 18 10.78 21.84 2.51
C VAL A 18 11.08 20.37 2.19
N GLU A 19 11.56 19.62 3.17
CA GLU A 19 11.62 18.18 3.08
C GLU A 19 10.21 17.68 2.81
N ARG A 20 9.94 17.35 1.55
CA ARG A 20 8.71 16.62 1.22
C ARG A 20 8.84 15.26 1.89
N PRO A 21 7.91 14.87 2.77
CA PRO A 21 7.93 13.52 3.32
C PRO A 21 7.95 12.56 2.15
N ALA A 22 8.98 11.73 2.07
CA ALA A 22 9.07 10.68 1.06
C ALA A 22 7.87 9.74 1.25
N VAL A 23 6.84 9.93 0.45
CA VAL A 23 5.61 9.13 0.54
C VAL A 23 5.96 7.79 -0.08
N ALA A 24 5.99 6.71 0.73
CA ALA A 24 6.11 5.33 0.24
C ALA A 24 4.86 4.91 -0.57
N GLN A 25 4.08 5.89 -1.00
CA GLN A 25 2.88 5.73 -1.81
C GLN A 25 3.24 5.88 -3.28
N ALA A 26 2.39 5.35 -4.13
CA ALA A 26 2.47 5.55 -5.56
C ALA A 26 2.71 7.01 -5.92
N TRP A 27 3.78 7.26 -6.64
CA TRP A 27 4.03 8.58 -7.21
C TRP A 27 2.93 8.87 -8.24
N GLN A 28 2.17 9.94 -8.03
CA GLN A 28 1.08 10.39 -8.91
C GLN A 28 -0.01 9.36 -9.22
N CYS A 29 -0.28 8.43 -8.30
CA CYS A 29 -1.33 7.43 -8.54
C CYS A 29 -2.71 8.06 -8.70
N LYS A 30 -3.39 7.65 -9.78
CA LYS A 30 -4.76 8.02 -10.06
C LYS A 30 -5.57 6.76 -10.35
N ALA A 31 -6.57 6.50 -9.51
CA ALA A 31 -7.49 5.38 -9.72
C ALA A 31 -8.20 5.52 -11.09
N PRO A 32 -8.17 4.48 -11.95
CA PRO A 32 -8.85 4.54 -13.23
C PRO A 32 -10.38 4.47 -13.05
N ALA A 33 -11.12 5.14 -13.93
CA ALA A 33 -12.59 5.12 -13.90
C ALA A 33 -13.18 3.71 -14.11
N ASN A 34 -12.49 2.88 -14.89
CA ASN A 34 -12.93 1.54 -15.28
C ASN A 34 -12.08 0.46 -14.60
N LEU A 35 -12.32 0.25 -13.30
CA LEU A 35 -11.74 -0.87 -12.58
C LEU A 35 -12.50 -2.17 -12.86
N ALA A 36 -11.76 -3.26 -13.07
CA ALA A 36 -12.34 -4.58 -13.22
C ALA A 36 -13.13 -4.98 -11.97
N ARG A 37 -14.07 -5.92 -12.12
CA ARG A 37 -14.74 -6.54 -10.98
C ARG A 37 -13.90 -7.72 -10.52
N PRO A 38 -13.59 -7.84 -9.22
CA PRO A 38 -12.85 -8.97 -8.72
C PRO A 38 -13.68 -10.26 -8.72
N VAL A 39 -12.99 -11.39 -8.76
CA VAL A 39 -13.58 -12.71 -8.60
C VAL A 39 -13.67 -13.05 -7.11
N ILE A 40 -14.80 -13.60 -6.67
CA ILE A 40 -14.97 -14.07 -5.30
C ILE A 40 -14.11 -15.31 -5.09
N GLU A 41 -13.35 -15.31 -4.01
CA GLU A 41 -12.67 -16.51 -3.53
C GLU A 41 -13.60 -17.36 -2.68
N LEU A 42 -13.62 -18.64 -2.99
CA LEU A 42 -14.34 -19.65 -2.21
C LEU A 42 -13.30 -20.55 -1.53
N PRO A 43 -12.96 -20.32 -0.26
CA PRO A 43 -11.97 -21.13 0.43
C PRO A 43 -12.50 -22.56 0.65
N LYS A 44 -11.60 -23.54 0.65
CA LYS A 44 -11.92 -24.91 1.09
C LYS A 44 -12.20 -24.89 2.60
N LYS A 45 -12.97 -25.85 3.10
CA LYS A 45 -13.23 -25.95 4.55
C LYS A 45 -11.96 -26.03 5.39
N SER A 46 -10.92 -26.71 4.88
CA SER A 46 -9.60 -26.81 5.50
C SER A 46 -8.87 -25.47 5.65
N ASP A 47 -9.22 -24.47 4.83
CA ASP A 47 -8.54 -23.17 4.84
C ASP A 47 -9.19 -22.22 5.87
N ILE A 48 -10.37 -22.54 6.37
CA ILE A 48 -11.11 -21.72 7.32
C ILE A 48 -10.54 -21.92 8.72
N ARG A 49 -9.96 -20.88 9.31
CA ARG A 49 -9.45 -20.87 10.68
C ARG A 49 -10.00 -19.67 11.45
N ARG A 50 -10.59 -19.91 12.62
CA ARG A 50 -11.23 -18.89 13.46
C ARG A 50 -10.55 -18.78 14.82
N THR A 51 -9.23 -18.84 14.83
CA THR A 51 -8.43 -18.62 16.03
C THR A 51 -8.60 -17.18 16.53
N PRO A 52 -8.54 -16.94 17.86
CA PRO A 52 -8.54 -15.60 18.40
C PRO A 52 -7.37 -14.77 17.84
N VAL A 53 -7.66 -13.52 17.49
CA VAL A 53 -6.63 -12.58 17.03
C VAL A 53 -5.87 -12.02 18.22
N ASP A 54 -4.54 -12.09 18.18
CA ASP A 54 -3.64 -11.55 19.21
C ASP A 54 -2.91 -10.29 18.72
N ALA A 55 -2.54 -10.25 17.45
CA ALA A 55 -1.81 -9.15 16.82
C ALA A 55 -2.20 -8.96 15.36
N TYR A 56 -1.62 -7.95 14.73
CA TYR A 56 -1.74 -7.70 13.30
C TYR A 56 -0.38 -7.44 12.70
N MET A 57 -0.12 -7.99 11.52
CA MET A 57 1.08 -7.75 10.73
C MET A 57 0.72 -7.00 9.46
N LEU A 58 1.34 -5.83 9.24
CA LEU A 58 1.26 -5.11 7.98
C LEU A 58 2.31 -5.69 7.02
N ALA A 59 1.86 -6.40 6.00
CA ALA A 59 2.73 -6.95 4.97
C ALA A 59 2.87 -5.97 3.81
N LEU A 60 4.12 -5.67 3.44
CA LEU A 60 4.45 -4.81 2.30
C LEU A 60 5.17 -5.61 1.21
N SER A 61 4.91 -5.26 -0.05
CA SER A 61 5.59 -5.81 -1.22
C SER A 61 6.34 -4.72 -1.97
N TRP A 62 7.59 -5.03 -2.39
CA TRP A 62 8.40 -4.14 -3.20
C TRP A 62 8.04 -4.30 -4.68
N SER A 63 7.50 -3.25 -5.31
CA SER A 63 6.93 -3.35 -6.65
C SER A 63 7.95 -3.69 -7.72
N ARG A 64 9.16 -3.15 -7.67
CA ARG A 64 10.20 -3.44 -8.69
C ARG A 64 10.52 -4.92 -8.74
N GLU A 65 10.65 -5.58 -7.57
CA GLU A 65 10.88 -7.03 -7.52
C GLU A 65 9.64 -7.83 -7.95
N ARG A 66 8.46 -7.41 -7.51
CA ARG A 66 7.20 -8.04 -7.95
C ARG A 66 7.03 -7.95 -9.46
N CYS A 67 7.33 -6.80 -10.07
CA CYS A 67 7.20 -6.61 -11.50
C CYS A 67 8.28 -7.33 -12.30
N ARG A 68 9.48 -7.48 -11.75
CA ARG A 68 10.56 -8.27 -12.37
C ARG A 68 10.18 -9.75 -12.50
N THR A 69 9.55 -10.32 -11.48
CA THR A 69 9.23 -11.75 -11.40
C THR A 69 7.83 -12.09 -11.92
N GLY A 70 6.86 -11.21 -11.73
CA GLY A 70 5.44 -11.42 -12.00
C GLY A 70 4.78 -10.36 -12.86
N GLY A 71 5.51 -9.49 -13.55
CA GLY A 71 4.96 -8.36 -14.31
C GLY A 71 4.09 -8.75 -15.51
N LYS A 72 4.17 -10.01 -15.98
CA LYS A 72 3.32 -10.54 -17.05
C LYS A 72 1.97 -11.05 -16.56
N ASP A 73 1.78 -11.19 -15.26
CA ASP A 73 0.52 -11.60 -14.66
C ASP A 73 -0.52 -10.47 -14.81
N PRO A 74 -1.70 -10.74 -15.39
CA PRO A 74 -2.75 -9.73 -15.56
C PRO A 74 -3.16 -9.04 -14.26
N ASP A 75 -3.11 -9.73 -13.11
CA ASP A 75 -3.46 -9.19 -11.80
C ASP A 75 -2.43 -8.16 -11.29
N ASN A 76 -1.19 -8.18 -11.82
CA ASN A 76 -0.15 -7.22 -11.50
C ASN A 76 -0.07 -6.05 -12.50
N ARG A 77 -0.90 -6.03 -13.53
CA ARG A 77 -0.82 -5.04 -14.61
C ARG A 77 -0.83 -3.59 -14.08
N LEU A 78 -1.78 -3.24 -13.22
CA LEU A 78 -1.89 -1.88 -12.67
C LEU A 78 -0.67 -1.49 -11.83
N GLN A 79 -0.03 -2.46 -11.18
CA GLN A 79 1.19 -2.24 -10.39
C GLN A 79 2.43 -2.05 -11.26
N CYS A 80 2.46 -2.68 -12.45
CA CYS A 80 3.70 -2.88 -13.19
C CYS A 80 3.77 -2.14 -14.53
N ASP A 81 2.64 -1.70 -15.11
CA ASP A 81 2.61 -1.08 -16.44
C ASP A 81 2.74 0.45 -16.44
N GLY A 82 2.78 1.07 -15.24
CA GLY A 82 2.87 2.51 -15.09
C GLY A 82 1.60 3.29 -15.45
N SER A 83 0.51 2.59 -15.83
CA SER A 83 -0.72 3.24 -16.33
C SER A 83 -1.45 4.09 -15.31
N ILE A 84 -1.31 3.77 -14.02
CA ILE A 84 -1.98 4.48 -12.93
C ILE A 84 -1.02 5.16 -11.95
N GLY A 85 0.27 4.96 -12.10
CA GLY A 85 1.31 5.54 -11.25
C GLY A 85 2.57 4.69 -11.20
N ASP A 86 3.59 5.19 -10.51
CA ASP A 86 4.82 4.45 -10.20
C ASP A 86 4.80 4.03 -8.74
N PHE A 87 5.07 2.76 -8.47
CA PHE A 87 4.91 2.16 -7.16
C PHE A 87 6.24 1.70 -6.56
N GLY A 88 6.52 2.16 -5.36
CA GLY A 88 7.56 1.64 -4.48
C GLY A 88 7.05 0.45 -3.65
N PHE A 89 7.03 0.59 -2.33
CA PHE A 89 6.33 -0.36 -1.47
C PHE A 89 4.82 -0.17 -1.57
N ILE A 90 4.10 -1.28 -1.74
CA ILE A 90 2.64 -1.33 -1.69
C ILE A 90 2.22 -2.18 -0.48
N VAL A 91 0.99 -1.97 -0.01
CA VAL A 91 0.41 -2.87 0.99
C VAL A 91 -0.01 -4.16 0.30
N HIS A 92 0.61 -5.27 0.71
CA HIS A 92 0.11 -6.59 0.36
C HIS A 92 -1.18 -6.85 1.14
N GLY A 93 -1.12 -6.74 2.46
CA GLY A 93 -2.29 -6.89 3.33
C GLY A 93 -2.03 -6.52 4.78
N LEU A 94 -3.10 -6.54 5.57
CA LEU A 94 -3.07 -6.46 7.03
C LEU A 94 -3.56 -7.80 7.58
N TRP A 95 -2.63 -8.58 8.12
CA TRP A 95 -2.87 -9.97 8.48
C TRP A 95 -3.09 -10.13 9.97
N PRO A 96 -4.21 -10.73 10.38
CA PRO A 96 -4.42 -11.08 11.77
C PRO A 96 -3.54 -12.27 12.16
N GLU A 97 -2.88 -12.16 13.29
CA GLU A 97 -1.99 -13.16 13.87
C GLU A 97 -2.61 -13.75 15.14
N ALA A 98 -2.22 -14.97 15.49
CA ALA A 98 -2.61 -15.66 16.72
C ALA A 98 -1.37 -16.08 17.51
N LYS A 99 -1.58 -16.41 18.80
CA LYS A 99 -0.55 -17.08 19.58
C LYS A 99 -0.40 -18.52 19.11
N GLY A 100 0.64 -18.80 18.33
CA GLY A 100 0.90 -20.14 17.78
C GLY A 100 0.91 -20.17 16.26
N PRO A 101 1.04 -21.36 15.67
CA PRO A 101 1.27 -21.49 14.22
C PRO A 101 0.02 -21.26 13.35
N ASP A 102 -1.17 -21.35 13.93
CA ASP A 102 -2.45 -21.28 13.20
C ASP A 102 -3.04 -19.88 13.27
N TYR A 103 -2.68 -19.01 12.33
CA TYR A 103 -3.30 -17.69 12.20
C TYR A 103 -4.73 -17.77 11.64
N PRO A 104 -5.63 -16.84 12.04
CA PRO A 104 -7.01 -16.80 11.56
C PRO A 104 -7.07 -16.40 10.08
N GLN A 105 -7.91 -17.08 9.32
CA GLN A 105 -8.18 -16.75 7.92
C GLN A 105 -9.57 -17.21 7.49
N TYR A 106 -10.16 -16.49 6.52
CA TYR A 106 -11.50 -16.76 5.97
C TYR A 106 -12.58 -16.90 7.05
N CYS A 107 -12.55 -16.06 8.07
CA CYS A 107 -13.41 -16.19 9.25
C CYS A 107 -14.90 -16.06 8.94
N LYS A 108 -15.26 -15.36 7.87
CA LYS A 108 -16.64 -15.17 7.38
C LYS A 108 -16.65 -15.22 5.86
N LYS A 109 -17.82 -15.52 5.30
CA LYS A 109 -18.03 -15.41 3.84
C LYS A 109 -17.88 -13.94 3.41
N ALA A 110 -16.95 -13.68 2.51
CA ALA A 110 -16.78 -12.37 1.91
C ALA A 110 -17.72 -12.17 0.72
N GLY A 111 -18.30 -10.98 0.62
CA GLY A 111 -18.92 -10.51 -0.62
C GLY A 111 -17.88 -9.92 -1.57
N VAL A 112 -18.31 -9.61 -2.80
CA VAL A 112 -17.49 -8.84 -3.75
C VAL A 112 -17.32 -7.42 -3.22
N LEU A 113 -16.09 -6.91 -3.23
CA LEU A 113 -15.81 -5.51 -2.89
C LEU A 113 -16.55 -4.56 -3.84
N SER A 114 -17.08 -3.48 -3.29
CA SER A 114 -17.70 -2.42 -4.09
C SER A 114 -16.64 -1.68 -4.91
N ARG A 115 -17.06 -1.09 -6.04
CA ARG A 115 -16.18 -0.24 -6.86
C ARG A 115 -15.56 0.90 -6.06
N LYS A 116 -16.32 1.46 -5.10
CA LYS A 116 -15.84 2.53 -4.23
C LYS A 116 -14.67 2.04 -3.36
N VAL A 117 -14.84 0.91 -2.65
CA VAL A 117 -13.77 0.33 -1.82
C VAL A 117 -12.51 0.06 -2.65
N ILE A 118 -12.67 -0.50 -3.84
CA ILE A 118 -11.54 -0.78 -4.74
C ILE A 118 -10.85 0.53 -5.15
N ALA A 119 -11.61 1.53 -5.63
CA ALA A 119 -11.06 2.80 -6.10
C ALA A 119 -10.32 3.56 -4.99
N ASP A 120 -10.85 3.55 -3.77
CA ASP A 120 -10.26 4.21 -2.61
C ASP A 120 -8.93 3.56 -2.16
N ASN A 121 -8.69 2.30 -2.54
CA ASN A 121 -7.55 1.52 -2.06
C ASN A 121 -6.58 1.10 -3.17
N ILE A 122 -6.91 1.29 -4.45
CA ILE A 122 -6.10 0.82 -5.59
C ILE A 122 -4.71 1.49 -5.64
N CYS A 123 -4.56 2.69 -5.10
CA CYS A 123 -3.27 3.36 -5.01
C CYS A 123 -2.39 2.85 -3.85
N MET A 124 -2.97 2.17 -2.88
CA MET A 124 -2.25 1.51 -1.80
C MET A 124 -1.90 0.06 -2.17
N THR A 125 -2.82 -0.63 -2.84
CA THR A 125 -2.72 -2.03 -3.27
C THR A 125 -3.17 -2.11 -4.73
N PRO A 126 -2.26 -1.93 -5.72
CA PRO A 126 -2.61 -1.74 -7.14
C PRO A 126 -2.96 -3.06 -7.86
N SER A 127 -3.80 -3.87 -7.24
CA SER A 127 -4.38 -5.08 -7.81
C SER A 127 -5.79 -5.28 -7.26
N VAL A 128 -6.77 -5.28 -8.14
CA VAL A 128 -8.18 -5.47 -7.80
C VAL A 128 -8.42 -6.84 -7.16
N GLN A 129 -7.76 -7.87 -7.71
CA GLN A 129 -7.89 -9.23 -7.19
C GLN A 129 -7.19 -9.41 -5.84
N LEU A 130 -6.03 -8.75 -5.64
CA LEU A 130 -5.34 -8.77 -4.35
C LEU A 130 -6.18 -8.08 -3.26
N LEU A 131 -6.81 -6.93 -3.55
CA LEU A 131 -7.74 -6.30 -2.60
C LEU A 131 -8.86 -7.25 -2.19
N GLN A 132 -9.47 -7.97 -3.15
CA GLN A 132 -10.52 -8.94 -2.87
C GLN A 132 -10.00 -10.12 -2.04
N HIS A 133 -8.82 -10.63 -2.36
CA HIS A 133 -8.15 -11.71 -1.62
C HIS A 133 -7.90 -11.33 -0.17
N GLU A 134 -7.26 -10.19 0.05
CA GLU A 134 -6.90 -9.72 1.39
C GLU A 134 -8.14 -9.45 2.26
N TRP A 135 -9.20 -8.90 1.67
CA TRP A 135 -10.48 -8.78 2.35
C TRP A 135 -11.06 -10.14 2.73
N ALA A 136 -11.15 -11.08 1.77
CA ALA A 136 -11.76 -12.37 1.99
C ALA A 136 -11.00 -13.20 3.03
N LYS A 137 -9.67 -13.27 2.89
CA LYS A 137 -8.81 -14.11 3.72
C LYS A 137 -8.56 -13.52 5.10
N HIS A 138 -8.21 -12.26 5.17
CA HIS A 138 -7.72 -11.60 6.39
C HIS A 138 -8.73 -10.61 6.97
N GLY A 139 -9.31 -9.74 6.15
CA GLY A 139 -10.21 -8.70 6.62
C GLY A 139 -11.46 -9.22 7.31
N THR A 140 -12.01 -10.35 6.84
CA THR A 140 -13.21 -10.99 7.44
C THR A 140 -12.96 -11.51 8.85
N CYS A 141 -11.72 -11.69 9.26
CA CYS A 141 -11.34 -12.05 10.62
C CYS A 141 -11.26 -10.84 11.56
N MET A 142 -11.05 -9.66 10.99
CA MET A 142 -10.91 -8.42 11.74
C MET A 142 -12.24 -7.69 11.93
N THR A 143 -13.05 -7.59 10.86
CA THR A 143 -14.29 -6.79 10.86
C THR A 143 -15.33 -7.37 9.91
N LYS A 144 -16.58 -6.84 9.97
CA LYS A 144 -17.64 -7.13 8.98
C LYS A 144 -17.68 -6.11 7.84
N ASP A 145 -16.90 -5.03 7.96
CA ASP A 145 -16.93 -3.87 7.10
C ASP A 145 -15.58 -3.72 6.36
N PRO A 146 -15.54 -3.89 5.03
CA PRO A 146 -14.30 -3.78 4.27
C PRO A 146 -13.68 -2.36 4.34
N ASP A 147 -14.49 -1.31 4.45
CA ASP A 147 -13.94 0.06 4.58
C ASP A 147 -13.09 0.19 5.85
N ARG A 148 -13.55 -0.37 6.97
CA ARG A 148 -12.79 -0.37 8.24
C ARG A 148 -11.49 -1.16 8.13
N TYR A 149 -11.52 -2.30 7.44
CA TYR A 149 -10.30 -3.09 7.23
C TYR A 149 -9.25 -2.31 6.46
N PHE A 150 -9.62 -1.73 5.33
CA PHE A 150 -8.69 -0.98 4.50
C PHE A 150 -8.26 0.34 5.14
N GLN A 151 -9.13 1.02 5.89
CA GLN A 151 -8.76 2.21 6.67
C GLN A 151 -7.67 1.90 7.71
N ALA A 152 -7.76 0.75 8.40
CA ALA A 152 -6.73 0.32 9.34
C ALA A 152 -5.41 0.06 8.61
N ALA A 153 -5.44 -0.65 7.48
CA ALA A 153 -4.25 -0.88 6.66
C ALA A 153 -3.62 0.43 6.17
N GLN A 154 -4.43 1.37 5.67
CA GLN A 154 -3.95 2.69 5.26
C GLN A 154 -3.30 3.48 6.40
N THR A 155 -3.90 3.43 7.60
CA THR A 155 -3.39 4.14 8.77
C THR A 155 -2.01 3.63 9.16
N LEU A 156 -1.85 2.31 9.23
CA LEU A 156 -0.57 1.67 9.53
C LEU A 156 0.47 1.93 8.43
N TYR A 157 0.06 1.86 7.17
CA TYR A 157 0.94 2.13 6.03
C TYR A 157 1.49 3.56 6.03
N ARG A 158 0.66 4.55 6.39
CA ARG A 158 1.10 5.94 6.52
C ARG A 158 2.06 6.14 7.69
N ALA A 159 1.90 5.38 8.76
CA ALA A 159 2.74 5.42 9.94
C ALA A 159 4.02 4.59 9.83
N ALA A 160 4.09 3.64 8.89
CA ALA A 160 5.25 2.77 8.71
C ALA A 160 6.51 3.57 8.32
N PRO A 161 7.69 3.20 8.84
CA PRO A 161 8.96 3.77 8.40
C PRO A 161 9.13 3.58 6.90
N LYS A 162 9.62 4.60 6.22
CA LYS A 162 9.85 4.57 4.78
C LYS A 162 11.29 4.14 4.53
N LEU A 163 11.44 2.99 3.89
CA LEU A 163 12.74 2.50 3.45
C LEU A 163 13.09 3.12 2.09
N ASP A 164 14.23 3.77 2.00
CA ASP A 164 14.80 4.20 0.74
C ASP A 164 15.55 3.01 0.11
N MET A 165 14.84 2.23 -0.71
CA MET A 165 15.40 1.05 -1.37
C MET A 165 16.46 1.42 -2.41
N ASP A 166 16.39 2.62 -2.98
CA ASP A 166 17.40 3.09 -3.92
C ASP A 166 18.70 3.44 -3.19
N ALA A 167 18.62 3.98 -1.96
CA ALA A 167 19.79 4.14 -1.10
C ALA A 167 20.37 2.78 -0.69
N LEU A 168 19.54 1.87 -0.20
CA LEU A 168 19.97 0.53 0.21
C LEU A 168 20.63 -0.26 -0.94
N SER A 169 20.14 -0.13 -2.17
CA SER A 169 20.72 -0.81 -3.33
C SER A 169 22.08 -0.22 -3.76
N ARG A 170 22.42 0.99 -3.34
CA ARG A 170 23.74 1.59 -3.62
C ARG A 170 24.81 1.22 -2.59
N GLU A 171 24.38 0.78 -1.40
CA GLU A 171 25.26 0.40 -0.29
C GLU A 171 25.65 -1.09 -0.29
N GLY A 172 25.01 -1.93 -1.09
CA GLY A 172 25.26 -3.37 -1.27
C GLY A 172 25.90 -3.69 -2.60
#